data_2fadffbd2cbac2f2e38aa091e807caa2
#
_entry.id   2fadffbd2cbac2f2e38aa091e807caa2
#
_cell.length_a   1.000
_cell.length_b   1.000
_cell.length_c   1.000
_cell.angle_alpha   90.00
_cell.angle_beta   90.00
_cell.angle_gamma   90.00
#
_symmetry.space_group_name_H-M   'P 1'
#
loop_
_entity.id
_entity.type
_entity.pdbx_description
1 polymer ?
#
loop_
_entity_poly.entity_id
_entity_poly.type
_entity_poly.pdbx_seq_one_letter_code
_entity_poly.pdbx_strand_id
1 'polypeptide(L)'
;CNTWLADNYSGLGIDDYSRIYLTSFDIDKHKKARRKNACFLYEKLSEIANFLFPIEKMDCPLFVPIVINKDRDSVHKRLIENEIFCPIHWSHPNANCKSNLYDTELSLVCDQRYDLNDMERIVDVLSKLLFEKV
;
A
#
# COMPACT_ATOMS: atom_id res chain seq x y z
N CYS A 1 -16.96 -7.31 16.09
CA CYS A 1 -15.82 -8.24 15.97
C CYS A 1 -14.71 -7.87 16.97
N ASN A 2 -14.31 -6.58 17.03
CA ASN A 2 -13.23 -6.13 17.92
C ASN A 2 -13.56 -6.23 19.41
N THR A 3 -14.81 -5.96 19.81
CA THR A 3 -15.27 -6.10 21.20
C THR A 3 -15.21 -7.55 21.67
N TRP A 4 -15.64 -8.50 20.85
CA TRP A 4 -15.55 -9.91 21.20
C TRP A 4 -14.10 -10.37 21.42
N LEU A 5 -13.17 -9.91 20.56
CA LEU A 5 -11.74 -10.22 20.72
C LEU A 5 -11.18 -9.64 22.01
N ALA A 6 -11.51 -8.38 22.34
CA ALA A 6 -11.05 -7.74 23.58
C ALA A 6 -11.54 -8.46 24.84
N ASP A 7 -12.81 -8.92 24.82
CA ASP A 7 -13.44 -9.58 25.96
C ASP A 7 -13.02 -11.06 26.11
N ASN A 8 -12.61 -11.70 25.03
CA ASN A 8 -12.31 -13.14 24.99
C ASN A 8 -10.82 -13.46 24.77
N TYR A 9 -9.96 -12.45 24.63
CA TYR A 9 -8.52 -12.64 24.54
C TYR A 9 -7.94 -12.96 25.93
N SER A 10 -7.81 -14.23 26.22
CA SER A 10 -7.34 -14.73 27.51
C SER A 10 -5.86 -15.13 27.53
N GLY A 11 -5.02 -14.47 26.75
CA GLY A 11 -3.59 -14.79 26.69
C GLY A 11 -3.28 -16.15 26.10
N LEU A 12 -4.14 -16.66 25.22
CA LEU A 12 -3.88 -17.88 24.44
C LEU A 12 -2.61 -17.68 23.61
N GLY A 13 -1.70 -18.63 23.70
CA GLY A 13 -0.49 -18.66 22.88
C GLY A 13 -0.83 -18.96 21.41
N ILE A 14 0.19 -18.81 20.58
CA ILE A 14 0.10 -19.21 19.17
C ILE A 14 -0.19 -20.73 19.07
N ASP A 15 -1.11 -21.12 18.16
CA ASP A 15 -1.40 -22.54 17.90
C ASP A 15 -0.21 -23.26 17.23
N ASP A 16 -0.18 -24.57 17.31
CA ASP A 16 0.94 -25.37 16.80
C ASP A 16 1.11 -25.29 15.30
N TYR A 17 0.02 -25.16 14.52
CA TYR A 17 0.10 -24.98 13.07
C TYR A 17 0.78 -23.66 12.71
N SER A 18 0.34 -22.57 13.32
CA SER A 18 0.95 -21.24 13.12
C SER A 18 2.41 -21.21 13.55
N ARG A 19 2.76 -21.91 14.65
CA ARG A 19 4.16 -22.03 15.10
C ARG A 19 5.02 -22.76 14.08
N ILE A 20 4.57 -23.90 13.57
CA ILE A 20 5.28 -24.67 12.54
C ILE A 20 5.44 -23.84 11.27
N TYR A 21 4.37 -23.15 10.85
CA TYR A 21 4.42 -22.28 9.67
C TYR A 21 5.45 -21.16 9.84
N LEU A 22 5.48 -20.48 10.97
CA LEU A 22 6.43 -19.41 11.24
C LEU A 22 7.88 -19.87 11.27
N THR A 23 8.16 -21.11 11.73
CA THR A 23 9.55 -21.65 11.71
C THR A 23 10.06 -21.97 10.31
N SER A 24 9.16 -22.22 9.36
CA SER A 24 9.48 -22.49 7.95
C SER A 24 9.35 -21.23 7.06
N PHE A 25 8.91 -20.11 7.61
CA PHE A 25 8.63 -18.90 6.86
C PHE A 25 9.91 -18.16 6.47
N ASP A 26 10.18 -18.06 5.18
CA ASP A 26 11.35 -17.34 4.65
C ASP A 26 11.09 -15.81 4.66
N ILE A 27 11.39 -15.19 5.81
CA ILE A 27 11.23 -13.74 6.02
C ILE A 27 12.07 -12.94 5.02
N ASP A 28 13.29 -13.38 4.73
CA ASP A 28 14.21 -12.65 3.86
C ASP A 28 13.75 -12.65 2.40
N LYS A 29 13.17 -13.74 1.94
CA LYS A 29 12.53 -13.80 0.62
C LYS A 29 11.39 -12.79 0.51
N HIS A 30 10.53 -12.71 1.53
CA HIS A 30 9.41 -11.77 1.54
C HIS A 30 9.87 -10.31 1.61
N LYS A 31 10.87 -10.01 2.45
CA LYS A 31 11.48 -8.67 2.52
C LYS A 31 12.06 -8.24 1.17
N LYS A 32 12.80 -9.13 0.51
CA LYS A 32 13.39 -8.85 -0.81
C LYS A 32 12.32 -8.58 -1.86
N ALA A 33 11.24 -9.37 -1.89
CA ALA A 33 10.14 -9.18 -2.84
C ALA A 33 9.46 -7.82 -2.64
N ARG A 34 9.05 -7.49 -1.41
CA ARG A 34 8.42 -6.21 -1.07
C ARG A 34 9.31 -5.02 -1.45
N ARG A 35 10.59 -5.09 -1.05
CA ARG A 35 11.54 -4.03 -1.36
C ARG A 35 11.74 -3.86 -2.86
N LYS A 36 11.87 -4.95 -3.60
CA LYS A 36 12.01 -4.93 -5.07
C LYS A 36 10.82 -4.24 -5.72
N ASN A 37 9.60 -4.59 -5.31
CA ASN A 37 8.37 -3.99 -5.81
C ASN A 37 8.29 -2.49 -5.47
N ALA A 38 8.57 -2.13 -4.21
CA ALA A 38 8.56 -0.73 -3.81
C ALA A 38 9.60 0.10 -4.56
N CYS A 39 10.85 -0.37 -4.66
CA CYS A 39 11.89 0.33 -5.41
C CYS A 39 11.50 0.56 -6.87
N PHE A 40 10.87 -0.43 -7.50
CA PHE A 40 10.37 -0.31 -8.87
C PHE A 40 9.32 0.81 -8.99
N LEU A 41 8.34 0.86 -8.08
CA LEU A 41 7.34 1.93 -8.06
C LEU A 41 7.99 3.31 -7.85
N TYR A 42 8.95 3.43 -6.93
CA TYR A 42 9.68 4.69 -6.71
C TYR A 42 10.44 5.13 -7.96
N GLU A 43 11.14 4.21 -8.62
CA GLU A 43 11.90 4.51 -9.84
C GLU A 43 10.98 4.99 -10.98
N LYS A 44 9.90 4.25 -11.23
CA LYS A 44 9.03 4.52 -12.38
C LYS A 44 8.07 5.69 -12.20
N LEU A 45 7.70 6.00 -10.96
CA LEU A 45 6.73 7.05 -10.66
C LEU A 45 7.39 8.34 -10.14
N SER A 46 8.73 8.41 -10.02
CA SER A 46 9.45 9.55 -9.43
C SER A 46 9.15 10.91 -10.08
N GLU A 47 8.84 10.91 -11.37
CA GLU A 47 8.57 12.15 -12.11
C GLU A 47 7.07 12.54 -12.15
N ILE A 48 6.18 11.62 -11.75
CA ILE A 48 4.72 11.80 -11.92
C ILE A 48 3.93 11.72 -10.62
N ALA A 49 4.52 11.19 -9.56
CA ALA A 49 3.87 11.07 -8.26
C ALA A 49 4.73 11.66 -7.15
N ASN A 50 4.08 12.30 -6.17
CA ASN A 50 4.73 12.77 -4.95
C ASN A 50 4.65 11.68 -3.89
N PHE A 51 5.79 11.15 -3.48
CA PHE A 51 5.89 10.16 -2.41
C PHE A 51 5.84 10.83 -1.05
N LEU A 52 5.06 10.26 -0.11
CA LEU A 52 5.02 10.78 1.27
C LEU A 52 6.29 10.52 2.06
N PHE A 53 6.95 9.40 1.79
CA PHE A 53 8.16 8.99 2.51
C PHE A 53 9.20 8.50 1.52
N PRO A 54 10.50 8.78 1.74
CA PRO A 54 11.57 8.11 1.00
C PRO A 54 11.62 6.64 1.37
N ILE A 55 12.13 5.79 0.47
CA ILE A 55 12.43 4.40 0.81
C ILE A 55 13.86 4.28 1.33
N GLU A 56 14.03 3.75 2.52
CA GLU A 56 15.33 3.54 3.14
C GLU A 56 15.84 2.11 2.94
N LYS A 57 17.14 1.88 3.20
CA LYS A 57 17.81 0.59 2.95
C LYS A 57 17.17 -0.59 3.71
N MET A 58 16.67 -0.34 4.89
CA MET A 58 16.11 -1.39 5.77
C MET A 58 14.60 -1.54 5.66
N ASP A 59 13.93 -0.70 4.86
CA ASP A 59 12.48 -0.72 4.75
C ASP A 59 11.97 -2.01 4.11
N CYS A 60 10.81 -2.45 4.62
CA CYS A 60 10.06 -3.58 4.10
C CYS A 60 8.58 -3.18 3.96
N PRO A 61 8.27 -2.27 3.03
CA PRO A 61 6.93 -1.70 2.94
C PRO A 61 5.91 -2.72 2.43
N LEU A 62 4.66 -2.58 2.91
CA LEU A 62 3.48 -3.22 2.33
C LEU A 62 2.86 -2.32 1.26
N PHE A 63 3.02 -1.02 1.43
CA PHE A 63 2.43 0.02 0.60
C PHE A 63 3.46 1.11 0.34
N VAL A 64 3.30 1.77 -0.80
CA VAL A 64 4.00 3.00 -1.16
C VAL A 64 2.96 4.12 -1.18
N PRO A 65 2.87 4.95 -0.12
CA PRO A 65 1.91 6.05 -0.08
C PRO A 65 2.37 7.21 -0.97
N ILE A 66 1.47 7.64 -1.83
CA ILE A 66 1.65 8.77 -2.74
C ILE A 66 0.60 9.85 -2.51
N VAL A 67 0.90 11.08 -2.93
CA VAL A 67 -0.03 12.21 -2.93
C VAL A 67 -0.52 12.46 -4.33
N ILE A 68 -1.83 12.44 -4.53
CA ILE A 68 -2.50 12.76 -5.79
C ILE A 68 -2.98 14.21 -5.74
N ASN A 69 -2.43 15.08 -6.59
CA ASN A 69 -2.81 16.49 -6.69
C ASN A 69 -4.06 16.76 -7.56
N LYS A 70 -4.69 15.69 -8.03
CA LYS A 70 -5.98 15.69 -8.74
C LYS A 70 -7.07 15.17 -7.82
N ASP A 71 -8.27 15.01 -8.33
CA ASP A 71 -9.34 14.29 -7.66
C ASP A 71 -8.91 12.84 -7.38
N ARG A 72 -8.38 12.59 -6.17
CA ARG A 72 -7.90 11.29 -5.71
C ARG A 72 -9.00 10.22 -5.81
N ASP A 73 -10.24 10.58 -5.46
CA ASP A 73 -11.35 9.63 -5.45
C ASP A 73 -11.71 9.17 -6.87
N SER A 74 -11.65 10.06 -7.84
CA SER A 74 -11.80 9.70 -9.25
C SER A 74 -10.68 8.78 -9.74
N VAL A 75 -9.42 9.10 -9.40
CA VAL A 75 -8.25 8.24 -9.72
C VAL A 75 -8.41 6.86 -9.06
N HIS A 76 -8.77 6.82 -7.78
CA HIS A 76 -8.99 5.59 -7.03
C HIS A 76 -10.09 4.71 -7.65
N LYS A 77 -11.23 5.31 -8.01
CA LYS A 77 -12.33 4.61 -8.69
C LYS A 77 -11.86 3.99 -10.00
N ARG A 78 -11.12 4.74 -10.82
CA ARG A 78 -10.61 4.24 -12.11
C ARG A 78 -9.54 3.15 -11.94
N LEU A 79 -8.74 3.19 -10.87
CA LEU A 79 -7.85 2.08 -10.53
C LEU A 79 -8.64 0.80 -10.20
N ILE A 80 -9.72 0.91 -9.42
CA ILE A 80 -10.61 -0.22 -9.12
C ILE A 80 -11.26 -0.78 -10.40
N GLU A 81 -11.71 0.08 -11.32
CA GLU A 81 -12.25 -0.33 -12.62
C GLU A 81 -11.22 -1.09 -13.47
N ASN A 82 -9.93 -0.87 -13.22
CA ASN A 82 -8.82 -1.63 -13.79
C ASN A 82 -8.33 -2.77 -12.87
N GLU A 83 -9.12 -3.20 -11.89
CA GLU A 83 -8.79 -4.28 -10.94
C GLU A 83 -7.51 -4.02 -10.12
N ILE A 84 -7.18 -2.75 -9.86
CA ILE A 84 -6.09 -2.32 -9.01
C ILE A 84 -6.66 -1.75 -7.72
N PHE A 85 -6.54 -2.51 -6.63
CA PHE A 85 -7.13 -2.18 -5.33
C PHE A 85 -6.08 -1.55 -4.41
N CYS A 86 -6.11 -0.24 -4.30
CA CYS A 86 -5.22 0.53 -3.45
C CYS A 86 -5.98 1.04 -2.22
N PRO A 87 -5.52 0.79 -0.99
CA PRO A 87 -6.19 1.31 0.19
C PRO A 87 -5.98 2.81 0.36
N ILE A 88 -6.94 3.45 1.01
CA ILE A 88 -6.86 4.80 1.53
C ILE A 88 -6.73 4.66 3.05
N HIS A 89 -5.57 5.00 3.60
CA HIS A 89 -5.28 4.76 5.02
C HIS A 89 -5.78 5.87 5.95
N TRP A 90 -5.86 7.09 5.46
CA TRP A 90 -6.33 8.22 6.25
C TRP A 90 -7.77 8.56 5.89
N SER A 91 -8.69 8.25 6.79
CA SER A 91 -10.09 8.67 6.69
C SER A 91 -10.25 10.12 7.15
N HIS A 92 -11.31 10.77 6.68
CA HIS A 92 -11.62 12.15 7.05
C HIS A 92 -11.75 12.28 8.58
N PRO A 93 -10.99 13.16 9.23
CA PRO A 93 -11.06 13.33 10.68
C PRO A 93 -12.38 14.02 11.09
N ASN A 94 -12.89 13.65 12.27
CA ASN A 94 -14.07 14.28 12.86
C ASN A 94 -13.77 15.68 13.47
N ALA A 95 -12.54 16.16 13.39
CA ALA A 95 -12.08 17.43 13.95
C ALA A 95 -11.44 18.31 12.88
N ASN A 96 -11.30 19.62 13.16
CA ASN A 96 -10.61 20.57 12.28
C ASN A 96 -9.13 20.22 12.13
N CYS A 97 -8.82 19.30 11.23
CA CYS A 97 -7.46 18.92 10.86
C CYS A 97 -6.99 19.79 9.70
N LYS A 98 -5.78 20.34 9.79
CA LYS A 98 -5.19 21.16 8.71
C LYS A 98 -4.51 20.32 7.61
N SER A 99 -4.38 19.01 7.82
CA SER A 99 -3.79 18.12 6.82
C SER A 99 -4.81 17.82 5.71
N ASN A 100 -4.36 17.79 4.47
CA ASN A 100 -5.15 17.38 3.31
C ASN A 100 -4.89 15.92 2.89
N LEU A 101 -4.15 15.16 3.67
CA LEU A 101 -3.77 13.77 3.32
C LEU A 101 -5.00 12.86 3.17
N TYR A 102 -6.06 13.09 3.95
CA TYR A 102 -7.30 12.35 3.82
C TYR A 102 -8.01 12.53 2.46
N ASP A 103 -7.73 13.65 1.75
CA ASP A 103 -8.28 13.91 0.41
C ASP A 103 -7.30 13.55 -0.71
N THR A 104 -6.01 13.43 -0.42
CA THR A 104 -4.97 13.35 -1.46
C THR A 104 -4.13 12.09 -1.40
N GLU A 105 -4.09 11.37 -0.26
CA GLU A 105 -3.27 10.17 -0.12
C GLU A 105 -3.90 8.96 -0.83
N LEU A 106 -3.04 8.16 -1.46
CA LEU A 106 -3.35 6.85 -2.00
C LEU A 106 -2.15 5.92 -1.79
N SER A 107 -2.37 4.74 -1.23
CA SER A 107 -1.33 3.76 -0.96
C SER A 107 -1.26 2.68 -2.03
N LEU A 108 -0.17 2.67 -2.81
CA LEU A 108 0.07 1.63 -3.81
C LEU A 108 0.53 0.34 -3.14
N VAL A 109 -0.11 -0.79 -3.45
CA VAL A 109 0.25 -2.09 -2.89
C VAL A 109 1.54 -2.59 -3.52
N CYS A 110 2.51 -3.01 -2.70
CA CYS A 110 3.80 -3.54 -3.16
C CYS A 110 4.25 -4.80 -2.40
N ASP A 111 3.31 -5.52 -1.79
CA ASP A 111 3.63 -6.67 -0.96
C ASP A 111 4.13 -7.88 -1.77
N GLN A 112 4.58 -8.91 -1.06
CA GLN A 112 5.24 -10.08 -1.63
C GLN A 112 4.34 -11.02 -2.44
N ARG A 113 3.03 -10.79 -2.49
CA ARG A 113 2.07 -11.54 -3.30
C ARG A 113 2.13 -11.16 -4.78
N TYR A 114 2.70 -10.00 -5.07
CA TYR A 114 2.80 -9.40 -6.38
C TYR A 114 4.22 -9.47 -6.92
N ASP A 115 4.34 -9.42 -8.24
CA ASP A 115 5.62 -9.38 -8.94
C ASP A 115 5.84 -8.04 -9.69
N LEU A 116 6.91 -7.95 -10.48
CA LEU A 116 7.20 -6.72 -11.22
C LEU A 116 6.22 -6.46 -12.37
N ASN A 117 5.57 -7.48 -12.93
CA ASN A 117 4.56 -7.27 -13.97
C ASN A 117 3.30 -6.60 -13.37
N ASP A 118 2.95 -6.98 -12.14
CA ASP A 118 1.88 -6.32 -11.40
C ASP A 118 2.23 -4.85 -11.11
N MET A 119 3.48 -4.59 -10.73
CA MET A 119 3.96 -3.21 -10.49
C MET A 119 3.96 -2.39 -11.78
N GLU A 120 4.39 -2.97 -12.90
CA GLU A 120 4.36 -2.31 -14.22
C GLU A 120 2.91 -1.95 -14.62
N ARG A 121 1.97 -2.86 -14.39
CA ARG A 121 0.54 -2.59 -14.61
C ARG A 121 0.04 -1.41 -13.78
N ILE A 122 0.43 -1.32 -12.49
CA ILE A 122 0.09 -0.17 -11.64
C ILE A 122 0.65 1.12 -12.24
N VAL A 123 1.93 1.12 -12.64
CA VAL A 123 2.61 2.27 -13.24
C VAL A 123 1.90 2.71 -14.51
N ASP A 124 1.59 1.79 -15.42
CA ASP A 124 0.95 2.09 -16.69
C ASP A 124 -0.42 2.72 -16.54
N VAL A 125 -1.26 2.14 -15.68
CA VAL A 125 -2.61 2.65 -15.44
C VAL A 125 -2.55 4.01 -14.74
N LEU A 126 -1.76 4.12 -13.67
CA LEU A 126 -1.64 5.36 -12.91
C LEU A 126 -1.07 6.50 -13.76
N SER A 127 -0.05 6.23 -14.57
CA SER A 127 0.53 7.22 -15.48
C SER A 127 -0.51 7.78 -16.45
N LYS A 128 -1.31 6.92 -17.08
CA LYS A 128 -2.40 7.35 -17.97
C LYS A 128 -3.38 8.26 -17.22
N LEU A 129 -3.81 7.86 -16.02
CA LEU A 129 -4.76 8.62 -15.21
C LEU A 129 -4.23 9.98 -14.77
N LEU A 130 -2.93 10.09 -14.48
CA LEU A 130 -2.32 11.35 -14.05
C LEU A 130 -2.02 12.29 -15.22
N PHE A 131 -1.72 11.76 -16.42
CA PHE A 131 -1.44 12.56 -17.62
C PHE A 131 -2.69 12.89 -18.45
N GLU A 132 -3.78 12.15 -18.32
CA GLU A 132 -5.04 12.52 -18.99
C GLU A 132 -5.48 13.91 -18.50
N LYS A 133 -5.52 14.86 -19.41
CA LYS A 133 -6.15 16.17 -19.15
C LYS A 133 -7.66 15.95 -19.04
N VAL A 134 -8.21 16.27 -17.87
CA VAL A 134 -9.65 16.40 -17.68
C VAL A 134 -10.14 17.57 -18.53
#